data_04dff0f98eb2c9ca4e71eb52d5d6afc0
#
_entry.id   04dff0f98eb2c9ca4e71eb52d5d6afc0
#
_cell.length_a   1.000
_cell.length_b   1.000
_cell.length_c   1.000
_cell.angle_alpha   90.00
_cell.angle_beta   90.00
_cell.angle_gamma   90.00
#
_symmetry.space_group_name_H-M   'P 1'
#
loop_
_entity.id
_entity.type
_entity.pdbx_description
1 polymer ?
#
loop_
_entity_poly.entity_id
_entity_poly.type
_entity_poly.pdbx_seq_one_letter_code
_entity_poly.pdbx_strand_id
1 'polypeptide(L)'
;MAQTVIDTANHIAAYAAKAARVQVVAAYPITPQTSIVERIAELVESGEMDAEYIRVESEHSAMSACIGAAAGGVRTFTATSSHGLVLMHEALHWASGSRLPIIMPVVNRALGPGWNIWADFTDSMSQRDTGWIQFYCADNQEVFDTIIQAYKLCENERVLLPAMVCLEAFTLSHTYMPVKIPDQEKIDEFLPHYKPKWFLDVNNPFSHANLVSPEWYMEFRYMMQEAMENAKQLIPEIDKEYGKHFGFEHGGPIDKYKCEDANLILLTMGTIGREAKISVDNLRKEGFKVGTARVRVFRPFPKEEIRKLAENTQMFAIIDRGISFGMEGFLAEEIKASLYNHEDRPLIAGFVAGLGGRDVTFKTIEKIARKSSEWMQ
;
A
#
# COMPACT_ATOMS: atom_id res chain seq x y z
N MET A 1 -1.30 16.67 -23.16
CA MET A 1 -1.70 15.30 -23.61
C MET A 1 -1.05 14.27 -22.70
N ALA A 2 -1.79 13.25 -22.27
CA ALA A 2 -1.21 12.20 -21.44
C ALA A 2 0.05 11.63 -22.08
N GLN A 3 1.12 11.48 -21.32
CA GLN A 3 2.42 11.00 -21.79
C GLN A 3 2.60 9.54 -21.36
N THR A 4 3.05 8.67 -22.29
CA THR A 4 3.50 7.33 -21.91
C THR A 4 5.01 7.37 -21.63
N VAL A 5 5.39 7.00 -20.41
CA VAL A 5 6.79 6.89 -19.98
C VAL A 5 7.11 5.41 -19.77
N ILE A 6 8.30 4.97 -20.17
CA ILE A 6 8.79 3.62 -19.86
C ILE A 6 9.87 3.80 -18.80
N ASP A 7 9.55 3.47 -17.55
CA ASP A 7 10.45 3.67 -16.43
C ASP A 7 10.19 2.68 -15.29
N THR A 8 11.07 2.69 -14.29
CA THR A 8 10.99 1.85 -13.09
C THR A 8 9.93 2.38 -12.12
N ALA A 9 9.35 1.52 -11.29
CA ALA A 9 8.38 1.96 -10.29
C ALA A 9 8.95 3.00 -9.31
N ASN A 10 10.25 2.97 -9.03
CA ASN A 10 10.91 3.98 -8.22
C ASN A 10 10.84 5.38 -8.85
N HIS A 11 11.22 5.51 -10.12
CA HIS A 11 11.12 6.79 -10.84
C HIS A 11 9.64 7.21 -11.00
N ILE A 12 8.75 6.26 -11.23
CA ILE A 12 7.31 6.50 -11.32
C ILE A 12 6.76 7.05 -10.00
N ALA A 13 7.23 6.58 -8.84
CA ALA A 13 6.85 7.15 -7.55
C ALA A 13 7.32 8.61 -7.39
N ALA A 14 8.49 8.96 -7.91
CA ALA A 14 8.98 10.34 -7.95
C ALA A 14 8.12 11.23 -8.86
N TYR A 15 7.73 10.73 -10.04
CA TYR A 15 6.82 11.45 -10.93
C TYR A 15 5.42 11.64 -10.33
N ALA A 16 4.93 10.67 -9.56
CA ALA A 16 3.67 10.80 -8.84
C ALA A 16 3.75 11.86 -7.74
N ALA A 17 4.86 11.94 -7.00
CA ALA A 17 5.10 13.00 -6.02
C ALA A 17 5.10 14.39 -6.66
N LYS A 18 5.78 14.56 -7.82
CA LYS A 18 5.75 15.78 -8.63
C LYS A 18 4.33 16.12 -9.07
N ALA A 19 3.61 15.14 -9.64
CA ALA A 19 2.24 15.31 -10.13
C ALA A 19 1.25 15.65 -9.01
N ALA A 20 1.45 15.12 -7.80
CA ALA A 20 0.69 15.45 -6.61
C ALA A 20 1.02 16.84 -6.03
N ARG A 21 1.98 17.58 -6.61
CA ARG A 21 2.43 18.88 -6.09
C ARG A 21 2.88 18.82 -4.62
N VAL A 22 3.72 17.83 -4.33
CA VAL A 22 4.39 17.72 -3.03
C VAL A 22 5.29 18.92 -2.82
N GLN A 23 5.23 19.51 -1.63
CA GLN A 23 5.93 20.74 -1.28
C GLN A 23 7.18 20.50 -0.43
N VAL A 24 7.19 19.41 0.36
CA VAL A 24 8.35 19.04 1.18
C VAL A 24 8.63 17.54 1.03
N VAL A 25 9.88 17.23 0.70
CA VAL A 25 10.42 15.87 0.68
C VAL A 25 11.55 15.77 1.67
N ALA A 26 11.45 14.89 2.64
CA ALA A 26 12.56 14.56 3.53
C ALA A 26 12.88 13.08 3.38
N ALA A 27 14.13 12.76 3.08
CA ALA A 27 14.51 11.39 2.79
C ALA A 27 15.94 11.05 3.17
N TYR A 28 16.14 9.76 3.50
CA TYR A 28 17.45 9.15 3.68
C TYR A 28 17.56 7.95 2.71
N PRO A 29 18.66 7.82 1.95
CA PRO A 29 18.79 6.78 0.94
C PRO A 29 19.01 5.41 1.56
N ILE A 30 18.22 4.41 1.09
CA ILE A 30 18.38 3.01 1.44
C ILE A 30 18.05 2.12 0.23
N THR A 31 18.90 1.13 -0.09
CA THR A 31 18.67 0.19 -1.19
C THR A 31 17.42 -0.67 -0.90
N PRO A 32 16.49 -0.87 -1.88
CA PRO A 32 16.50 -0.37 -3.26
C PRO A 32 15.65 0.88 -3.50
N GLN A 33 15.30 1.64 -2.45
CA GLN A 33 14.49 2.85 -2.54
C GLN A 33 15.28 4.05 -3.10
N THR A 34 16.61 4.05 -3.02
CA THR A 34 17.50 5.20 -3.29
C THR A 34 17.16 5.95 -4.57
N SER A 35 16.84 5.25 -5.67
CA SER A 35 16.50 5.90 -6.95
C SER A 35 15.20 6.70 -6.94
N ILE A 36 14.30 6.53 -5.95
CA ILE A 36 13.15 7.43 -5.76
C ILE A 36 13.64 8.82 -5.36
N VAL A 37 14.47 8.88 -4.31
CA VAL A 37 14.92 10.16 -3.75
C VAL A 37 15.97 10.85 -4.63
N GLU A 38 16.78 10.08 -5.35
CA GLU A 38 17.68 10.61 -6.38
C GLU A 38 16.89 11.27 -7.50
N ARG A 39 15.85 10.61 -8.00
CA ARG A 39 14.99 11.17 -9.07
C ARG A 39 14.25 12.42 -8.60
N ILE A 40 13.77 12.46 -7.37
CA ILE A 40 13.14 13.67 -6.80
C ILE A 40 14.17 14.80 -6.72
N ALA A 41 15.39 14.52 -6.24
CA ALA A 41 16.45 15.53 -6.18
C ALA A 41 16.75 16.13 -7.55
N GLU A 42 16.86 15.29 -8.61
CA GLU A 42 17.04 15.74 -9.99
C GLU A 42 15.88 16.64 -10.46
N LEU A 43 14.64 16.27 -10.16
CA LEU A 43 13.45 17.05 -10.53
C LEU A 43 13.41 18.42 -9.82
N VAL A 44 13.84 18.48 -8.57
CA VAL A 44 13.94 19.75 -7.81
C VAL A 44 15.10 20.60 -8.34
N GLU A 45 16.28 20.01 -8.54
CA GLU A 45 17.46 20.71 -9.04
C GLU A 45 17.26 21.26 -10.47
N SER A 46 16.51 20.55 -11.33
CA SER A 46 16.16 21.02 -12.68
C SER A 46 15.05 22.07 -12.70
N GLY A 47 14.39 22.34 -11.57
CA GLY A 47 13.23 23.23 -11.48
C GLY A 47 11.93 22.63 -12.02
N GLU A 48 11.90 21.33 -12.30
CA GLU A 48 10.69 20.64 -12.74
C GLU A 48 9.71 20.33 -11.60
N MET A 49 10.19 20.30 -10.37
CA MET A 49 9.40 20.11 -9.16
C MET A 49 9.67 21.25 -8.17
N ASP A 50 8.62 21.98 -7.83
CA ASP A 50 8.68 23.07 -6.84
C ASP A 50 8.48 22.49 -5.43
N ALA A 51 9.57 22.04 -4.82
CA ALA A 51 9.56 21.44 -3.49
C ALA A 51 10.88 21.67 -2.74
N GLU A 52 10.77 21.76 -1.43
CA GLU A 52 11.95 21.73 -0.54
C GLU A 52 12.41 20.27 -0.34
N TYR A 53 13.65 19.97 -0.72
CA TYR A 53 14.27 18.67 -0.52
C TYR A 53 15.20 18.69 0.67
N ILE A 54 14.79 18.07 1.78
CA ILE A 54 15.52 18.03 3.05
C ILE A 54 16.35 16.75 3.14
N ARG A 55 17.68 16.89 3.12
CA ARG A 55 18.60 15.78 3.38
C ARG A 55 18.79 15.64 4.88
N VAL A 56 18.61 14.42 5.36
CA VAL A 56 18.70 14.09 6.79
C VAL A 56 19.72 12.96 7.02
N GLU A 57 20.08 12.72 8.27
CA GLU A 57 21.10 11.72 8.64
C GLU A 57 20.50 10.33 8.94
N SER A 58 19.17 10.20 8.99
CA SER A 58 18.51 8.92 9.25
C SER A 58 17.07 8.92 8.78
N GLU A 59 16.48 7.74 8.65
CA GLU A 59 15.06 7.57 8.31
C GLU A 59 14.15 8.12 9.42
N HIS A 60 14.55 7.99 10.69
CA HIS A 60 13.81 8.57 11.81
C HIS A 60 13.71 10.09 11.68
N SER A 61 14.81 10.75 11.34
CA SER A 61 14.85 12.20 11.10
C SER A 61 14.04 12.59 9.86
N ALA A 62 14.04 11.76 8.81
CA ALA A 62 13.20 11.98 7.62
C ALA A 62 11.70 12.02 7.98
N MET A 63 11.22 11.04 8.74
CA MET A 63 9.83 11.02 9.17
C MET A 63 9.51 12.17 10.13
N SER A 64 10.42 12.51 11.04
CA SER A 64 10.25 13.64 11.96
C SER A 64 10.14 14.98 11.21
N ALA A 65 10.95 15.19 10.16
CA ALA A 65 10.87 16.37 9.30
C ALA A 65 9.51 16.41 8.54
N CYS A 66 9.04 15.27 8.01
CA CYS A 66 7.73 15.16 7.37
C CYS A 66 6.58 15.48 8.36
N ILE A 67 6.66 15.00 9.60
CA ILE A 67 5.68 15.33 10.65
C ILE A 67 5.62 16.84 10.88
N GLY A 68 6.78 17.49 11.03
CA GLY A 68 6.86 18.96 11.23
C GLY A 68 6.28 19.73 10.04
N ALA A 69 6.63 19.36 8.82
CA ALA A 69 6.15 19.99 7.60
C ALA A 69 4.63 19.78 7.41
N ALA A 70 4.14 18.54 7.60
CA ALA A 70 2.71 18.24 7.49
C ALA A 70 1.89 18.98 8.56
N ALA A 71 2.41 19.12 9.78
CA ALA A 71 1.80 19.93 10.82
C ALA A 71 1.75 21.43 10.44
N GLY A 72 2.70 21.90 9.62
CA GLY A 72 2.69 23.22 9.00
C GLY A 72 1.69 23.39 7.86
N GLY A 73 1.01 22.32 7.44
CA GLY A 73 -0.09 22.36 6.48
C GLY A 73 0.29 22.16 5.01
N VAL A 74 1.43 21.54 4.74
CA VAL A 74 1.91 21.29 3.37
C VAL A 74 1.90 19.79 3.03
N ARG A 75 1.79 19.46 1.74
CA ARG A 75 1.96 18.08 1.26
C ARG A 75 3.39 17.61 1.46
N THR A 76 3.54 16.48 2.12
CA THR A 76 4.83 15.89 2.41
C THR A 76 4.98 14.51 1.80
N PHE A 77 6.21 14.14 1.50
CA PHE A 77 6.57 12.85 0.94
C PHE A 77 7.89 12.37 1.54
N THR A 78 7.95 11.10 1.83
CA THR A 78 9.20 10.39 2.10
C THR A 78 9.13 9.01 1.45
N ALA A 79 10.26 8.31 1.38
CA ALA A 79 10.30 6.95 0.91
C ALA A 79 11.36 6.17 1.68
N THR A 80 11.12 4.87 1.90
CA THR A 80 12.04 4.03 2.68
C THR A 80 11.92 2.56 2.28
N SER A 81 12.65 1.70 2.99
CA SER A 81 12.72 0.26 2.79
C SER A 81 13.19 -0.43 4.07
N SER A 82 12.73 -1.67 4.33
CA SER A 82 13.35 -2.60 5.28
C SER A 82 13.68 -2.00 6.66
N HIS A 83 14.97 -2.05 7.05
CA HIS A 83 15.46 -1.54 8.34
C HIS A 83 15.20 -0.04 8.51
N GLY A 84 15.22 0.75 7.42
CA GLY A 84 14.85 2.15 7.48
C GLY A 84 13.41 2.36 7.91
N LEU A 85 12.48 1.54 7.41
CA LEU A 85 11.09 1.57 7.87
C LEU A 85 10.96 1.18 9.34
N VAL A 86 11.71 0.17 9.79
CA VAL A 86 11.72 -0.25 11.20
C VAL A 86 12.31 0.84 12.09
N LEU A 87 13.34 1.57 11.63
CA LEU A 87 13.89 2.70 12.36
C LEU A 87 12.90 3.87 12.51
N MET A 88 11.96 4.02 11.56
CA MET A 88 10.89 5.01 11.65
C MET A 88 9.76 4.62 12.63
N HIS A 89 9.72 3.41 13.18
CA HIS A 89 8.55 2.84 13.87
C HIS A 89 7.92 3.78 14.90
N GLU A 90 8.71 4.38 15.78
CA GLU A 90 8.20 5.35 16.76
C GLU A 90 7.52 6.54 16.07
N ALA A 91 8.20 7.14 15.08
CA ALA A 91 7.69 8.30 14.36
C ALA A 91 6.43 7.99 13.53
N LEU A 92 6.23 6.75 13.09
CA LEU A 92 4.98 6.34 12.43
C LEU A 92 3.77 6.50 13.35
N HIS A 93 3.90 6.14 14.63
CA HIS A 93 2.83 6.35 15.62
C HIS A 93 2.55 7.85 15.87
N TRP A 94 3.60 8.68 15.86
CA TRP A 94 3.43 10.14 15.98
C TRP A 94 2.67 10.72 14.78
N ALA A 95 3.01 10.31 13.56
CA ALA A 95 2.35 10.78 12.34
C ALA A 95 0.85 10.45 12.32
N SER A 96 0.50 9.18 12.57
CA SER A 96 -0.89 8.72 12.56
C SER A 96 -1.69 9.26 13.74
N GLY A 97 -1.12 9.27 14.94
CA GLY A 97 -1.75 9.83 16.14
C GLY A 97 -1.98 11.34 16.06
N SER A 98 -1.13 12.05 15.32
CA SER A 98 -1.30 13.49 15.04
C SER A 98 -2.20 13.77 13.83
N ARG A 99 -2.74 12.73 13.18
CA ARG A 99 -3.68 12.85 12.07
C ARG A 99 -3.09 13.61 10.86
N LEU A 100 -1.83 13.31 10.51
CA LEU A 100 -1.07 13.98 9.45
C LEU A 100 -1.07 13.15 8.15
N PRO A 101 -1.55 13.69 7.01
CA PRO A 101 -1.66 12.97 5.74
C PRO A 101 -0.31 12.89 5.00
N ILE A 102 0.59 12.07 5.49
CA ILE A 102 1.91 11.83 4.90
C ILE A 102 1.84 10.63 3.97
N ILE A 103 2.34 10.73 2.75
CA ILE A 103 2.43 9.61 1.82
C ILE A 103 3.87 9.11 1.73
N MET A 104 4.01 7.79 1.90
CA MET A 104 5.31 7.11 1.94
C MET A 104 5.32 5.86 1.06
N PRO A 105 5.94 5.88 -0.12
CA PRO A 105 6.34 4.65 -0.79
C PRO A 105 7.28 3.82 0.06
N VAL A 106 6.96 2.54 0.19
CA VAL A 106 7.77 1.53 0.87
C VAL A 106 8.23 0.51 -0.15
N VAL A 107 9.51 0.50 -0.45
CA VAL A 107 10.11 -0.51 -1.33
C VAL A 107 10.43 -1.74 -0.50
N ASN A 108 9.46 -2.67 -0.43
CA ASN A 108 9.51 -3.82 0.47
C ASN A 108 10.76 -4.69 0.27
N ARG A 109 11.55 -4.85 1.31
CA ARG A 109 12.81 -5.58 1.34
C ARG A 109 12.92 -6.41 2.61
N ALA A 110 13.56 -7.57 2.51
CA ALA A 110 13.82 -8.47 3.63
C ALA A 110 14.54 -7.78 4.80
N LEU A 111 14.15 -8.18 6.01
CA LEU A 111 14.79 -7.76 7.27
C LEU A 111 15.91 -8.74 7.66
N GLY A 112 16.87 -8.29 8.47
CA GLY A 112 18.01 -9.06 8.93
C GLY A 112 18.11 -9.17 10.46
N PRO A 113 19.06 -9.99 10.97
CA PRO A 113 20.14 -10.70 10.25
C PRO A 113 19.63 -11.92 9.47
N GLY A 114 20.49 -12.41 8.57
CA GLY A 114 20.07 -13.37 7.55
C GLY A 114 19.26 -12.70 6.44
N TRP A 115 19.63 -11.48 6.07
CA TRP A 115 18.89 -10.61 5.16
C TRP A 115 19.46 -10.61 3.73
N ASN A 116 18.65 -10.11 2.82
CA ASN A 116 19.06 -9.74 1.48
C ASN A 116 18.33 -8.46 1.03
N ILE A 117 18.55 -8.01 -0.20
CA ILE A 117 17.99 -6.75 -0.71
C ILE A 117 16.70 -6.93 -1.52
N TRP A 118 16.18 -8.15 -1.67
CA TRP A 118 15.00 -8.47 -2.48
C TRP A 118 13.70 -8.45 -1.69
N ALA A 119 12.59 -8.64 -2.42
CA ALA A 119 11.24 -8.44 -1.94
C ALA A 119 10.86 -9.39 -0.78
N ASP A 120 10.31 -8.78 0.25
CA ASP A 120 9.69 -9.43 1.40
C ASP A 120 8.76 -8.42 2.08
N PHE A 121 7.57 -8.82 2.53
CA PHE A 121 6.61 -7.88 3.12
C PHE A 121 6.75 -7.72 4.63
N THR A 122 7.66 -8.43 5.28
CA THR A 122 7.82 -8.42 6.74
C THR A 122 8.12 -7.02 7.28
N ASP A 123 8.80 -6.16 6.50
CA ASP A 123 9.10 -4.78 6.88
C ASP A 123 7.83 -3.95 7.08
N SER A 124 6.93 -3.89 6.08
CA SER A 124 5.67 -3.14 6.17
C SER A 124 4.64 -3.85 7.04
N MET A 125 4.63 -5.19 7.08
CA MET A 125 3.74 -5.95 7.95
C MET A 125 4.05 -5.75 9.44
N SER A 126 5.32 -5.51 9.78
CA SER A 126 5.70 -5.11 11.15
C SER A 126 5.11 -3.75 11.56
N GLN A 127 4.59 -2.97 10.61
CA GLN A 127 4.00 -1.65 10.84
C GLN A 127 2.46 -1.64 10.75
N ARG A 128 1.82 -2.81 10.61
CA ARG A 128 0.36 -2.93 10.38
C ARG A 128 -0.51 -2.30 11.47
N ASP A 129 0.03 -2.14 12.69
CA ASP A 129 -0.69 -1.63 13.86
C ASP A 129 -0.31 -0.18 14.21
N THR A 130 0.44 0.51 13.36
CA THR A 130 0.89 1.90 13.57
C THR A 130 -0.14 2.97 13.21
N GLY A 131 -1.32 2.58 12.70
CA GLY A 131 -2.38 3.51 12.29
C GLY A 131 -2.19 4.10 10.89
N TRP A 132 -1.32 3.50 10.07
CA TRP A 132 -1.11 3.84 8.66
C TRP A 132 -2.02 3.02 7.74
N ILE A 133 -2.56 3.67 6.71
CA ILE A 133 -3.22 2.98 5.60
C ILE A 133 -2.13 2.27 4.78
N GLN A 134 -2.37 1.02 4.36
CA GLN A 134 -1.38 0.22 3.64
C GLN A 134 -1.93 -0.30 2.31
N PHE A 135 -1.35 0.18 1.21
CA PHE A 135 -1.61 -0.30 -0.15
C PHE A 135 -0.46 -1.16 -0.65
N TYR A 136 -0.75 -2.22 -1.41
CA TYR A 136 0.23 -3.13 -2.02
C TYR A 136 0.01 -3.17 -3.53
N CYS A 137 0.90 -2.50 -4.27
CA CYS A 137 0.81 -2.35 -5.72
C CYS A 137 1.32 -3.60 -6.45
N ALA A 138 0.76 -3.87 -7.63
CA ALA A 138 1.11 -5.02 -8.46
C ALA A 138 1.86 -4.65 -9.76
N ASP A 139 1.89 -3.37 -10.14
CA ASP A 139 2.65 -2.86 -11.28
C ASP A 139 2.97 -1.37 -11.16
N ASN A 140 3.78 -0.86 -12.11
CA ASN A 140 4.26 0.52 -12.08
C ASN A 140 3.12 1.54 -12.31
N GLN A 141 2.09 1.21 -13.11
CA GLN A 141 0.93 2.09 -13.27
C GLN A 141 0.18 2.24 -11.95
N GLU A 142 -0.06 1.12 -11.26
CA GLU A 142 -0.75 1.14 -9.98
C GLU A 142 0.04 1.93 -8.91
N VAL A 143 1.38 1.94 -8.96
CA VAL A 143 2.20 2.76 -8.05
C VAL A 143 1.90 4.25 -8.26
N PHE A 144 1.91 4.73 -9.51
CA PHE A 144 1.57 6.12 -9.83
C PHE A 144 0.16 6.47 -9.35
N ASP A 145 -0.81 5.68 -9.79
CA ASP A 145 -2.23 5.92 -9.56
C ASP A 145 -2.57 5.88 -8.06
N THR A 146 -1.97 4.93 -7.34
CA THR A 146 -2.20 4.77 -5.89
C THR A 146 -1.61 5.94 -5.09
N ILE A 147 -0.46 6.50 -5.47
CA ILE A 147 0.09 7.68 -4.78
C ILE A 147 -0.86 8.87 -4.92
N ILE A 148 -1.43 9.11 -6.11
CA ILE A 148 -2.41 10.20 -6.33
C ILE A 148 -3.70 9.93 -5.55
N GLN A 149 -4.23 8.70 -5.59
CA GLN A 149 -5.41 8.29 -4.83
C GLN A 149 -5.17 8.41 -3.31
N ALA A 150 -3.97 8.05 -2.84
CA ALA A 150 -3.61 8.10 -1.42
C ALA A 150 -3.61 9.54 -0.89
N TYR A 151 -3.10 10.52 -1.65
CA TYR A 151 -3.23 11.93 -1.23
C TYR A 151 -4.69 12.35 -1.11
N LYS A 152 -5.53 12.06 -2.12
CA LYS A 152 -6.96 12.40 -2.06
C LYS A 152 -7.67 11.77 -0.87
N LEU A 153 -7.34 10.51 -0.56
CA LEU A 153 -7.89 9.78 0.59
C LEU A 153 -7.42 10.37 1.92
N CYS A 154 -6.11 10.53 2.06
CA CYS A 154 -5.48 10.93 3.31
C CYS A 154 -5.77 12.39 3.70
N GLU A 155 -5.96 13.26 2.71
CA GLU A 155 -6.32 14.68 2.91
C GLU A 155 -7.82 14.89 3.18
N ASN A 156 -8.64 13.85 3.03
CA ASN A 156 -10.07 13.94 3.35
C ASN A 156 -10.26 14.15 4.86
N GLU A 157 -11.06 15.17 5.24
CA GLU A 157 -11.30 15.53 6.66
C GLU A 157 -11.84 14.38 7.52
N ARG A 158 -12.54 13.41 6.91
CA ARG A 158 -13.05 12.20 7.59
C ARG A 158 -11.94 11.18 7.87
N VAL A 159 -10.79 11.29 7.18
CA VAL A 159 -9.68 10.34 7.28
C VAL A 159 -8.50 10.97 8.02
N LEU A 160 -7.78 11.91 7.41
CA LEU A 160 -6.58 12.55 7.97
C LEU A 160 -5.62 11.53 8.60
N LEU A 161 -5.27 10.48 7.87
CA LEU A 161 -4.31 9.45 8.27
C LEU A 161 -3.20 9.35 7.20
N PRO A 162 -1.98 8.98 7.60
CA PRO A 162 -0.91 8.74 6.64
C PRO A 162 -1.09 7.40 5.91
N ALA A 163 -0.43 7.25 4.75
CA ALA A 163 -0.48 6.02 3.98
C ALA A 163 0.90 5.54 3.49
N MET A 164 1.09 4.22 3.51
CA MET A 164 2.17 3.51 2.86
C MET A 164 1.69 2.99 1.51
N VAL A 165 2.48 3.27 0.46
CA VAL A 165 2.30 2.70 -0.88
C VAL A 165 3.43 1.70 -1.10
N CYS A 166 3.14 0.42 -0.86
CA CYS A 166 4.09 -0.67 -0.88
C CYS A 166 4.33 -1.17 -2.30
N LEU A 167 5.60 -1.34 -2.67
CA LEU A 167 6.04 -1.89 -3.96
C LEU A 167 7.22 -2.83 -3.74
N GLU A 168 7.26 -3.92 -4.50
CA GLU A 168 8.26 -4.97 -4.30
C GLU A 168 9.66 -4.57 -4.78
N ALA A 169 10.66 -4.77 -3.91
CA ALA A 169 12.06 -4.57 -4.22
C ALA A 169 12.49 -5.37 -5.46
N PHE A 170 13.16 -4.72 -6.39
CA PHE A 170 13.62 -5.18 -7.69
C PHE A 170 12.51 -5.62 -8.65
N THR A 171 11.52 -6.38 -8.22
CA THR A 171 10.40 -6.84 -9.07
C THR A 171 9.63 -5.66 -9.69
N LEU A 172 9.37 -4.61 -8.92
CA LEU A 172 8.78 -3.35 -9.40
C LEU A 172 9.79 -2.22 -9.42
N SER A 173 10.54 -2.07 -8.32
CA SER A 173 11.39 -0.91 -8.11
C SER A 173 12.45 -0.69 -9.19
N HIS A 174 12.88 -1.74 -9.88
CA HIS A 174 13.93 -1.71 -10.92
C HIS A 174 13.48 -2.31 -12.27
N THR A 175 12.20 -2.64 -12.42
CA THR A 175 11.66 -3.16 -13.68
C THR A 175 11.00 -2.04 -14.48
N TYR A 176 11.46 -1.86 -15.72
CA TYR A 176 10.90 -0.88 -16.64
C TYR A 176 9.56 -1.36 -17.20
N MET A 177 8.52 -0.57 -17.02
CA MET A 177 7.18 -0.81 -17.56
C MET A 177 6.62 0.48 -18.17
N PRO A 178 5.76 0.38 -19.21
CA PRO A 178 5.05 1.55 -19.71
C PRO A 178 4.01 2.03 -18.69
N VAL A 179 4.04 3.33 -18.41
CA VAL A 179 3.10 4.02 -17.50
C VAL A 179 2.54 5.23 -18.21
N LYS A 180 1.23 5.40 -18.17
CA LYS A 180 0.54 6.60 -18.66
C LYS A 180 0.45 7.61 -17.51
N ILE A 181 1.11 8.74 -17.70
CA ILE A 181 1.05 9.88 -16.78
C ILE A 181 0.04 10.88 -17.36
N PRO A 182 -1.06 11.17 -16.67
CA PRO A 182 -2.05 12.15 -17.12
C PRO A 182 -1.48 13.57 -17.18
N ASP A 183 -2.17 14.44 -17.92
CA ASP A 183 -1.87 15.88 -17.91
C ASP A 183 -2.04 16.46 -16.51
N GLN A 184 -1.16 17.39 -16.15
CA GLN A 184 -1.17 18.01 -14.81
C GLN A 184 -2.52 18.66 -14.48
N GLU A 185 -3.17 19.33 -15.46
CA GLU A 185 -4.47 19.96 -15.26
C GLU A 185 -5.54 18.97 -14.81
N LYS A 186 -5.56 17.76 -15.41
CA LYS A 186 -6.50 16.71 -15.02
C LYS A 186 -6.18 16.11 -13.63
N ILE A 187 -4.89 16.05 -13.31
CA ILE A 187 -4.47 15.61 -11.96
C ILE A 187 -4.92 16.66 -10.93
N ASP A 188 -4.76 17.96 -11.23
CA ASP A 188 -5.20 19.06 -10.35
C ASP A 188 -6.73 19.11 -10.18
N GLU A 189 -7.50 18.71 -11.21
CA GLU A 189 -8.96 18.55 -11.10
C GLU A 189 -9.34 17.40 -10.14
N PHE A 190 -8.66 16.27 -10.24
CA PHE A 190 -8.90 15.12 -9.37
C PHE A 190 -8.35 15.34 -7.96
N LEU A 191 -7.14 15.88 -7.85
CA LEU A 191 -6.41 16.15 -6.61
C LEU A 191 -6.08 17.66 -6.51
N PRO A 192 -7.00 18.51 -6.07
CA PRO A 192 -6.79 19.96 -5.96
C PRO A 192 -5.69 20.25 -4.91
N HIS A 193 -5.24 21.51 -4.89
CA HIS A 193 -4.30 21.98 -3.89
C HIS A 193 -4.80 21.70 -2.47
N TYR A 194 -3.93 21.14 -1.64
CA TYR A 194 -4.25 20.83 -0.26
C TYR A 194 -4.52 22.11 0.54
N LYS A 195 -5.64 22.14 1.23
CA LYS A 195 -6.04 23.21 2.14
C LYS A 195 -6.41 22.61 3.48
N PRO A 196 -5.42 22.39 4.35
CA PRO A 196 -5.67 21.76 5.65
C PRO A 196 -6.58 22.64 6.50
N LYS A 197 -7.53 22.02 7.18
CA LYS A 197 -8.37 22.69 8.17
C LYS A 197 -7.62 22.93 9.49
N TRP A 198 -6.69 22.01 9.79
CA TRP A 198 -5.92 21.99 11.02
C TRP A 198 -4.43 22.00 10.68
N PHE A 199 -3.73 23.06 11.02
CA PHE A 199 -2.29 23.22 10.83
C PHE A 199 -1.76 24.23 11.85
N LEU A 200 -0.46 24.23 12.10
CA LEU A 200 0.18 25.18 12.99
C LEU A 200 0.13 26.57 12.39
N ASP A 201 -0.77 27.40 12.93
CA ASP A 201 -0.98 28.79 12.49
C ASP A 201 -0.75 29.74 13.67
N VAL A 202 0.11 30.71 13.47
CA VAL A 202 0.42 31.74 14.48
C VAL A 202 -0.77 32.63 14.80
N ASN A 203 -1.71 32.78 13.87
CA ASN A 203 -2.92 33.58 14.05
C ASN A 203 -4.06 32.81 14.71
N ASN A 204 -4.01 31.47 14.66
CA ASN A 204 -4.97 30.59 15.30
C ASN A 204 -4.22 29.41 15.98
N PRO A 205 -3.46 29.67 17.05
CA PRO A 205 -2.56 28.68 17.61
C PRO A 205 -3.29 27.52 18.26
N PHE A 206 -2.85 26.30 17.96
CA PHE A 206 -3.25 25.08 18.62
C PHE A 206 -2.06 24.11 18.68
N SER A 207 -2.21 23.01 19.42
CA SER A 207 -1.14 22.05 19.61
C SER A 207 -1.44 20.73 18.89
N HIS A 208 -0.45 20.15 18.25
CA HIS A 208 -0.46 18.77 17.80
C HIS A 208 0.22 17.85 18.82
N ALA A 209 -0.09 16.55 18.77
CA ALA A 209 0.60 15.51 19.53
C ALA A 209 0.66 15.73 21.03
N ASN A 210 -0.47 16.13 21.62
CA ASN A 210 -0.57 16.45 23.03
C ASN A 210 -0.48 15.20 23.91
N LEU A 211 0.09 15.38 25.11
CA LEU A 211 -0.13 14.45 26.21
C LEU A 211 -1.60 14.52 26.63
N VAL A 212 -2.25 13.36 26.73
CA VAL A 212 -3.65 13.25 27.15
C VAL A 212 -3.74 12.39 28.41
N SER A 213 -4.70 12.72 29.26
CA SER A 213 -4.97 11.96 30.49
C SER A 213 -5.70 10.63 30.16
N PRO A 214 -5.75 9.68 31.12
CA PRO A 214 -6.45 8.41 30.92
C PRO A 214 -7.92 8.55 30.50
N GLU A 215 -8.60 9.62 30.94
CA GLU A 215 -9.99 9.90 30.61
C GLU A 215 -10.24 10.10 29.10
N TRP A 216 -9.22 10.57 28.33
CA TRP A 216 -9.38 10.92 26.93
C TRP A 216 -8.60 10.04 25.96
N TYR A 217 -7.71 9.18 26.44
CA TYR A 217 -6.84 8.38 25.57
C TYR A 217 -7.64 7.43 24.67
N MET A 218 -8.69 6.80 25.21
CA MET A 218 -9.55 5.89 24.47
C MET A 218 -10.28 6.60 23.33
N GLU A 219 -10.78 7.81 23.55
CA GLU A 219 -11.48 8.62 22.56
C GLU A 219 -10.56 8.97 21.39
N PHE A 220 -9.31 9.36 21.67
CA PHE A 220 -8.33 9.59 20.59
C PHE A 220 -8.08 8.34 19.73
N ARG A 221 -7.96 7.17 20.35
CA ARG A 221 -7.81 5.91 19.63
C ARG A 221 -9.07 5.52 18.86
N TYR A 222 -10.23 5.76 19.42
CA TYR A 222 -11.51 5.56 18.75
C TYR A 222 -11.64 6.44 17.51
N MET A 223 -11.26 7.71 17.56
CA MET A 223 -11.24 8.61 16.41
C MET A 223 -10.31 8.12 15.27
N MET A 224 -9.19 7.49 15.63
CA MET A 224 -8.31 6.87 14.61
C MET A 224 -8.98 5.64 13.97
N GLN A 225 -9.66 4.80 14.75
CA GLN A 225 -10.41 3.66 14.24
C GLN A 225 -11.56 4.11 13.34
N GLU A 226 -12.31 5.14 13.75
CA GLU A 226 -13.37 5.73 12.94
C GLU A 226 -12.82 6.27 11.59
N ALA A 227 -11.65 6.91 11.61
CA ALA A 227 -10.97 7.34 10.41
C ALA A 227 -10.59 6.18 9.47
N MET A 228 -10.14 5.05 10.02
CA MET A 228 -9.90 3.82 9.26
C MET A 228 -11.19 3.25 8.64
N GLU A 229 -12.31 3.25 9.37
CA GLU A 229 -13.60 2.80 8.82
C GLU A 229 -14.09 3.76 7.71
N ASN A 230 -13.88 5.07 7.86
CA ASN A 230 -14.15 6.04 6.80
C ASN A 230 -13.26 5.81 5.56
N ALA A 231 -11.97 5.55 5.76
CA ALA A 231 -11.05 5.22 4.67
C ALA A 231 -11.50 3.97 3.91
N LYS A 232 -11.98 2.94 4.61
CA LYS A 232 -12.51 1.71 4.02
C LYS A 232 -13.70 1.97 3.07
N GLN A 233 -14.56 2.93 3.41
CA GLN A 233 -15.67 3.34 2.56
C GLN A 233 -15.20 4.16 1.34
N LEU A 234 -14.24 5.07 1.55
CA LEU A 234 -13.80 6.01 0.52
C LEU A 234 -12.85 5.38 -0.52
N ILE A 235 -12.07 4.36 -0.16
CA ILE A 235 -11.11 3.71 -1.07
C ILE A 235 -11.77 3.24 -2.37
N PRO A 236 -12.87 2.46 -2.37
CA PRO A 236 -13.52 2.04 -3.61
C PRO A 236 -14.17 3.20 -4.38
N GLU A 237 -14.63 4.24 -3.70
CA GLU A 237 -15.21 5.42 -4.33
C GLU A 237 -14.15 6.22 -5.09
N ILE A 238 -12.99 6.45 -4.45
CA ILE A 238 -11.84 7.16 -5.04
C ILE A 238 -11.25 6.39 -6.21
N ASP A 239 -11.10 5.05 -6.09
CA ASP A 239 -10.60 4.21 -7.18
C ASP A 239 -11.52 4.26 -8.41
N LYS A 240 -12.84 4.18 -8.20
CA LYS A 240 -13.84 4.32 -9.26
C LYS A 240 -13.85 5.73 -9.87
N GLU A 241 -13.72 6.77 -9.04
CA GLU A 241 -13.60 8.16 -9.52
C GLU A 241 -12.32 8.33 -10.37
N TYR A 242 -11.19 7.77 -9.90
CA TYR A 242 -9.93 7.75 -10.64
C TYR A 242 -10.09 7.07 -12.00
N GLY A 243 -10.76 5.90 -12.03
CA GLY A 243 -11.06 5.17 -13.26
C GLY A 243 -11.87 5.99 -14.27
N LYS A 244 -12.84 6.76 -13.81
CA LYS A 244 -13.62 7.66 -14.69
C LYS A 244 -12.78 8.81 -15.27
N HIS A 245 -11.82 9.35 -14.50
CA HIS A 245 -10.96 10.45 -14.96
C HIS A 245 -9.84 9.98 -15.88
N PHE A 246 -9.22 8.84 -15.58
CA PHE A 246 -7.96 8.42 -16.19
C PHE A 246 -8.02 7.07 -16.92
N GLY A 247 -9.10 6.30 -16.74
CA GLY A 247 -9.30 5.02 -17.42
C GLY A 247 -8.65 3.82 -16.72
N PHE A 248 -8.20 3.96 -15.46
CA PHE A 248 -7.60 2.90 -14.68
C PHE A 248 -8.34 2.70 -13.36
N GLU A 249 -8.92 1.51 -13.17
CA GLU A 249 -9.46 1.06 -11.90
C GLU A 249 -8.64 -0.14 -11.41
N HIS A 250 -8.33 -0.16 -10.11
CA HIS A 250 -7.46 -1.19 -9.50
C HIS A 250 -8.25 -2.17 -8.63
N GLY A 251 -9.58 -2.15 -8.69
CA GLY A 251 -10.48 -3.06 -7.97
C GLY A 251 -10.81 -2.63 -6.55
N GLY A 252 -10.56 -1.37 -6.19
CA GLY A 252 -10.79 -0.86 -4.84
C GLY A 252 -9.87 -1.56 -3.82
N PRO A 253 -10.41 -2.15 -2.74
CA PRO A 253 -9.59 -2.84 -1.74
C PRO A 253 -9.14 -4.26 -2.15
N ILE A 254 -9.86 -4.92 -3.08
CA ILE A 254 -9.56 -6.27 -3.59
C ILE A 254 -9.77 -6.32 -5.10
N ASP A 255 -8.71 -6.64 -5.85
CA ASP A 255 -8.77 -6.90 -7.29
C ASP A 255 -9.14 -8.37 -7.53
N LYS A 256 -10.34 -8.60 -8.09
CA LYS A 256 -10.94 -9.93 -8.32
C LYS A 256 -10.80 -10.34 -9.78
N TYR A 257 -10.45 -11.59 -10.01
CA TYR A 257 -10.38 -12.15 -11.36
C TYR A 257 -10.98 -13.55 -11.39
N LYS A 258 -12.09 -13.70 -12.14
CA LYS A 258 -12.82 -14.97 -12.35
C LYS A 258 -13.21 -15.67 -11.04
N CYS A 259 -13.71 -14.89 -10.05
CA CYS A 259 -14.11 -15.41 -8.74
C CYS A 259 -15.57 -15.87 -8.68
N GLU A 260 -16.42 -15.49 -9.63
CA GLU A 260 -17.87 -15.61 -9.57
C GLU A 260 -18.36 -17.06 -9.52
N ASP A 261 -17.67 -17.97 -10.21
CA ASP A 261 -17.99 -19.41 -10.30
C ASP A 261 -16.87 -20.30 -9.74
N ALA A 262 -15.94 -19.72 -8.97
CA ALA A 262 -14.76 -20.40 -8.51
C ALA A 262 -15.01 -21.21 -7.24
N ASN A 263 -14.69 -22.51 -7.27
CA ASN A 263 -14.68 -23.36 -6.08
C ASN A 263 -13.43 -23.14 -5.22
N LEU A 264 -12.34 -22.72 -5.86
CA LEU A 264 -11.05 -22.38 -5.25
C LEU A 264 -10.69 -20.93 -5.61
N ILE A 265 -10.42 -20.10 -4.61
CA ILE A 265 -9.88 -18.75 -4.82
C ILE A 265 -8.45 -18.66 -4.27
N LEU A 266 -7.54 -18.25 -5.14
CA LEU A 266 -6.15 -17.91 -4.78
C LEU A 266 -6.13 -16.48 -4.21
N LEU A 267 -5.85 -16.33 -2.93
CA LEU A 267 -5.73 -15.03 -2.26
C LEU A 267 -4.26 -14.63 -2.19
N THR A 268 -3.96 -13.44 -2.67
CA THR A 268 -2.58 -12.97 -2.86
C THR A 268 -2.44 -11.49 -2.51
N MET A 269 -1.21 -10.99 -2.51
CA MET A 269 -0.86 -9.57 -2.42
C MET A 269 0.24 -9.22 -3.42
N GLY A 270 0.37 -7.93 -3.76
CA GLY A 270 1.43 -7.42 -4.63
C GLY A 270 1.48 -8.08 -6.01
N THR A 271 2.69 -8.27 -6.53
CA THR A 271 2.93 -8.82 -7.89
C THR A 271 2.48 -10.25 -8.07
N ILE A 272 2.45 -11.06 -7.00
CA ILE A 272 1.94 -12.45 -7.07
C ILE A 272 0.52 -12.48 -7.63
N GLY A 273 -0.29 -11.45 -7.38
CA GLY A 273 -1.65 -11.34 -7.93
C GLY A 273 -1.71 -11.28 -9.46
N ARG A 274 -0.70 -10.70 -10.11
CA ARG A 274 -0.62 -10.69 -11.59
C ARG A 274 -0.27 -12.06 -12.14
N GLU A 275 0.72 -12.71 -11.57
CA GLU A 275 1.11 -14.07 -11.93
C GLU A 275 -0.06 -15.07 -11.71
N ALA A 276 -0.85 -14.85 -10.67
CA ALA A 276 -2.02 -15.66 -10.36
C ALA A 276 -3.09 -15.58 -11.46
N LYS A 277 -3.26 -14.45 -12.14
CA LYS A 277 -4.22 -14.33 -13.28
C LYS A 277 -3.82 -15.28 -14.42
N ILE A 278 -2.52 -15.39 -14.72
CA ILE A 278 -1.99 -16.32 -15.75
C ILE A 278 -2.25 -17.78 -15.32
N SER A 279 -1.99 -18.09 -14.06
CA SER A 279 -2.24 -19.42 -13.49
C SER A 279 -3.71 -19.80 -13.57
N VAL A 280 -4.62 -18.88 -13.24
CA VAL A 280 -6.06 -19.05 -13.33
C VAL A 280 -6.48 -19.36 -14.78
N ASP A 281 -5.96 -18.62 -15.75
CA ASP A 281 -6.29 -18.84 -17.17
C ASP A 281 -5.84 -20.22 -17.65
N ASN A 282 -4.65 -20.66 -17.25
CA ASN A 282 -4.15 -21.98 -17.61
C ASN A 282 -4.97 -23.11 -16.97
N LEU A 283 -5.20 -23.03 -15.67
CA LEU A 283 -5.97 -24.04 -14.94
C LEU A 283 -7.42 -24.13 -15.41
N ARG A 284 -8.04 -23.01 -15.77
CA ARG A 284 -9.39 -23.00 -16.33
C ARG A 284 -9.47 -23.69 -17.69
N LYS A 285 -8.45 -23.62 -18.53
CA LYS A 285 -8.37 -24.39 -19.79
C LYS A 285 -8.35 -25.90 -19.55
N GLU A 286 -7.88 -26.33 -18.36
CA GLU A 286 -7.89 -27.73 -17.94
C GLU A 286 -9.18 -28.13 -17.18
N GLY A 287 -10.15 -27.24 -17.04
CA GLY A 287 -11.45 -27.49 -16.42
C GLY A 287 -11.53 -27.17 -14.91
N PHE A 288 -10.48 -26.60 -14.29
CA PHE A 288 -10.55 -26.20 -12.89
C PHE A 288 -11.42 -24.94 -12.72
N LYS A 289 -12.32 -24.95 -11.75
CA LYS A 289 -13.08 -23.76 -11.34
C LYS A 289 -12.28 -22.96 -10.29
N VAL A 290 -11.28 -22.23 -10.75
CA VAL A 290 -10.38 -21.43 -9.94
C VAL A 290 -10.48 -19.95 -10.29
N GLY A 291 -10.41 -19.09 -9.27
CA GLY A 291 -10.30 -17.64 -9.40
C GLY A 291 -9.10 -17.11 -8.58
N THR A 292 -8.81 -15.84 -8.71
CA THR A 292 -7.85 -15.16 -7.82
C THR A 292 -8.38 -13.82 -7.35
N ALA A 293 -8.10 -13.49 -6.09
CA ALA A 293 -8.39 -12.19 -5.51
C ALA A 293 -7.13 -11.65 -4.84
N ARG A 294 -6.67 -10.49 -5.30
CA ARG A 294 -5.51 -9.81 -4.77
C ARG A 294 -5.95 -8.76 -3.75
N VAL A 295 -5.54 -8.92 -2.50
CA VAL A 295 -5.74 -7.90 -1.47
C VAL A 295 -4.79 -6.73 -1.78
N ARG A 296 -5.38 -5.62 -2.23
CA ARG A 296 -4.68 -4.38 -2.58
C ARG A 296 -4.46 -3.52 -1.34
N VAL A 297 -5.42 -3.52 -0.42
CA VAL A 297 -5.40 -2.73 0.80
C VAL A 297 -5.35 -3.67 2.01
N PHE A 298 -4.24 -3.65 2.75
CA PHE A 298 -4.08 -4.47 3.94
C PHE A 298 -4.57 -3.75 5.21
N ARG A 299 -4.48 -2.43 5.25
CA ARG A 299 -5.08 -1.57 6.29
C ARG A 299 -5.75 -0.35 5.63
N PRO A 300 -7.04 -0.12 5.90
CA PRO A 300 -7.98 -0.98 6.67
C PRO A 300 -8.25 -2.32 5.98
N PHE A 301 -8.36 -3.41 6.75
CA PHE A 301 -8.53 -4.74 6.18
C PHE A 301 -9.93 -4.92 5.56
N PRO A 302 -10.06 -5.44 4.33
CA PRO A 302 -11.32 -5.55 3.58
C PRO A 302 -12.14 -6.77 4.00
N LYS A 303 -12.52 -6.83 5.26
CA LYS A 303 -13.19 -7.96 5.89
C LYS A 303 -14.50 -8.35 5.21
N GLU A 304 -15.30 -7.36 4.79
CA GLU A 304 -16.60 -7.59 4.18
C GLU A 304 -16.46 -8.17 2.77
N GLU A 305 -15.45 -7.72 2.02
CA GLU A 305 -15.14 -8.26 0.68
C GLU A 305 -14.64 -9.71 0.76
N ILE A 306 -13.85 -10.04 1.78
CA ILE A 306 -13.40 -11.42 2.04
C ILE A 306 -14.60 -12.31 2.39
N ARG A 307 -15.53 -11.85 3.22
CA ARG A 307 -16.74 -12.58 3.56
C ARG A 307 -17.61 -12.87 2.34
N LYS A 308 -17.83 -11.87 1.47
CA LYS A 308 -18.56 -12.06 0.21
C LYS A 308 -17.89 -13.06 -0.73
N LEU A 309 -16.55 -13.12 -0.74
CA LEU A 309 -15.85 -14.15 -1.51
C LEU A 309 -16.03 -15.56 -0.93
N ALA A 310 -16.22 -15.65 0.38
CA ALA A 310 -16.43 -16.93 1.07
C ALA A 310 -17.80 -17.57 0.80
N GLU A 311 -18.86 -16.77 0.55
CA GLU A 311 -20.25 -17.23 0.39
C GLU A 311 -20.42 -18.31 -0.69
N ASN A 312 -19.64 -18.28 -1.76
CA ASN A 312 -19.78 -19.21 -2.90
C ASN A 312 -18.48 -20.01 -3.18
N THR A 313 -17.57 -20.07 -2.23
CA THR A 313 -16.25 -20.67 -2.42
C THR A 313 -16.04 -21.83 -1.45
N GLN A 314 -15.51 -22.95 -1.93
CA GLN A 314 -15.22 -24.11 -1.09
C GLN A 314 -13.87 -23.99 -0.40
N MET A 315 -12.91 -23.27 -1.02
CA MET A 315 -11.55 -23.18 -0.50
C MET A 315 -10.86 -21.87 -0.85
N PHE A 316 -10.13 -21.34 0.11
CA PHE A 316 -9.13 -20.29 -0.06
C PHE A 316 -7.71 -20.87 0.04
N ALA A 317 -6.90 -20.69 -1.01
CA ALA A 317 -5.47 -20.92 -0.98
C ALA A 317 -4.77 -19.57 -0.90
N ILE A 318 -4.15 -19.29 0.22
CA ILE A 318 -3.56 -17.98 0.53
C ILE A 318 -2.06 -18.05 0.30
N ILE A 319 -1.51 -17.11 -0.46
CA ILE A 319 -0.09 -17.04 -0.79
C ILE A 319 0.50 -15.78 -0.18
N ASP A 320 1.24 -15.95 0.90
CA ASP A 320 1.91 -14.88 1.64
C ASP A 320 3.37 -14.71 1.23
N ARG A 321 3.81 -13.46 1.01
CA ARG A 321 5.22 -13.07 0.89
C ARG A 321 5.75 -12.48 2.21
N GLY A 322 5.44 -13.11 3.29
CA GLY A 322 5.84 -12.73 4.64
C GLY A 322 5.40 -13.79 5.65
N ILE A 323 5.98 -13.77 6.81
CA ILE A 323 5.67 -14.71 7.88
C ILE A 323 5.62 -14.01 9.24
N SER A 324 4.56 -14.26 9.98
CA SER A 324 4.44 -13.94 11.40
C SER A 324 5.11 -15.08 12.19
N PHE A 325 6.30 -14.81 12.73
CA PHE A 325 7.09 -15.86 13.41
C PHE A 325 6.35 -16.47 14.59
N GLY A 326 6.28 -17.79 14.59
CA GLY A 326 5.53 -18.55 15.61
C GLY A 326 4.06 -18.76 15.27
N MET A 327 3.59 -18.26 14.12
CA MET A 327 2.23 -18.42 13.64
C MET A 327 2.21 -18.86 12.17
N GLU A 328 1.79 -18.01 11.24
CA GLU A 328 1.68 -18.33 9.80
C GLU A 328 1.89 -17.06 8.93
N GLY A 329 1.43 -17.04 7.69
CA GLY A 329 1.45 -15.85 6.84
C GLY A 329 0.50 -14.77 7.34
N PHE A 330 0.90 -13.51 7.26
CA PHE A 330 0.10 -12.36 7.74
C PHE A 330 -1.29 -12.28 7.12
N LEU A 331 -1.41 -12.52 5.80
CA LEU A 331 -2.68 -12.50 5.10
C LEU A 331 -3.58 -13.65 5.55
N ALA A 332 -3.01 -14.82 5.76
CA ALA A 332 -3.74 -15.99 6.26
C ALA A 332 -4.33 -15.75 7.65
N GLU A 333 -3.57 -15.12 8.57
CA GLU A 333 -4.07 -14.73 9.89
C GLU A 333 -5.30 -13.82 9.80
N GLU A 334 -5.22 -12.73 9.03
CA GLU A 334 -6.29 -11.75 8.89
C GLU A 334 -7.56 -12.34 8.23
N ILE A 335 -7.38 -13.20 7.22
CA ILE A 335 -8.50 -13.87 6.55
C ILE A 335 -9.20 -14.82 7.51
N LYS A 336 -8.46 -15.66 8.26
CA LYS A 336 -9.03 -16.55 9.26
C LYS A 336 -9.78 -15.77 10.35
N ALA A 337 -9.20 -14.69 10.86
CA ALA A 337 -9.85 -13.83 11.83
C ALA A 337 -11.14 -13.18 11.26
N SER A 338 -11.14 -12.79 9.99
CA SER A 338 -12.30 -12.20 9.33
C SER A 338 -13.47 -13.18 9.18
N LEU A 339 -13.19 -14.49 9.06
CA LEU A 339 -14.17 -15.54 8.81
C LEU A 339 -14.57 -16.32 10.07
N TYR A 340 -13.93 -16.12 11.21
CA TYR A 340 -14.15 -16.95 12.41
C TYR A 340 -15.61 -17.04 12.83
N ASN A 341 -16.33 -15.93 12.82
CA ASN A 341 -17.76 -15.85 13.17
C ASN A 341 -18.69 -15.76 11.92
N HIS A 342 -18.19 -16.11 10.72
CA HIS A 342 -18.98 -16.12 9.51
C HIS A 342 -19.61 -17.51 9.30
N GLU A 343 -20.84 -17.58 8.77
CA GLU A 343 -21.53 -18.86 8.52
C GLU A 343 -20.81 -19.63 7.41
N ASP A 344 -20.54 -18.97 6.30
CA ASP A 344 -19.82 -19.54 5.16
C ASP A 344 -18.30 -19.48 5.43
N ARG A 345 -17.74 -20.62 5.72
CA ARG A 345 -16.31 -20.79 6.02
C ARG A 345 -15.69 -21.80 5.06
N PRO A 346 -15.07 -21.34 3.97
CA PRO A 346 -14.32 -22.21 3.09
C PRO A 346 -13.15 -22.86 3.83
N LEU A 347 -12.64 -23.98 3.33
CA LEU A 347 -11.36 -24.50 3.77
C LEU A 347 -10.27 -23.45 3.50
N ILE A 348 -9.33 -23.31 4.42
CA ILE A 348 -8.25 -22.32 4.29
C ILE A 348 -6.91 -23.02 4.36
N ALA A 349 -6.12 -22.87 3.29
CA ALA A 349 -4.73 -23.30 3.23
C ALA A 349 -3.80 -22.08 3.06
N GLY A 350 -2.91 -21.87 4.03
CA GLY A 350 -1.87 -20.84 3.96
C GLY A 350 -0.57 -21.40 3.37
N PHE A 351 0.04 -20.68 2.45
CA PHE A 351 1.32 -20.97 1.84
C PHE A 351 2.24 -19.76 1.97
N VAL A 352 3.39 -19.93 2.55
CA VAL A 352 4.43 -18.89 2.56
C VAL A 352 5.35 -19.12 1.37
N ALA A 353 5.44 -18.14 0.48
CA ALA A 353 6.23 -18.24 -0.75
C ALA A 353 6.87 -16.89 -1.11
N GLY A 354 8.04 -16.94 -1.73
CA GLY A 354 8.68 -15.74 -2.28
C GLY A 354 9.45 -14.87 -1.28
N LEU A 355 9.71 -15.36 -0.07
CA LEU A 355 10.51 -14.66 0.93
C LEU A 355 11.89 -14.31 0.39
N GLY A 356 12.34 -13.08 0.66
CA GLY A 356 13.64 -12.60 0.24
C GLY A 356 13.83 -12.64 -1.28
N GLY A 357 12.76 -12.43 -2.07
CA GLY A 357 12.80 -12.36 -3.52
C GLY A 357 12.87 -13.71 -4.24
N ARG A 358 12.64 -14.84 -3.55
CA ARG A 358 12.51 -16.12 -4.25
C ARG A 358 11.36 -16.07 -5.24
N ASP A 359 11.59 -16.56 -6.47
CA ASP A 359 10.60 -16.52 -7.54
C ASP A 359 9.31 -17.28 -7.20
N VAL A 360 8.19 -16.62 -7.41
CA VAL A 360 6.85 -17.19 -7.38
C VAL A 360 6.26 -17.08 -8.78
N THR A 361 6.58 -18.07 -9.60
CA THR A 361 6.12 -18.12 -11.00
C THR A 361 4.68 -18.64 -11.08
N PHE A 362 4.03 -18.43 -12.23
CA PHE A 362 2.71 -19.01 -12.50
C PHE A 362 2.69 -20.54 -12.27
N LYS A 363 3.78 -21.27 -12.58
CA LYS A 363 3.90 -22.71 -12.31
C LYS A 363 3.88 -23.05 -10.81
N THR A 364 4.50 -22.20 -9.99
CA THR A 364 4.46 -22.35 -8.53
C THR A 364 3.04 -22.19 -8.02
N ILE A 365 2.31 -21.20 -8.55
CA ILE A 365 0.92 -20.91 -8.17
C ILE A 365 -0.02 -22.03 -8.64
N GLU A 366 0.16 -22.56 -9.88
CA GLU A 366 -0.58 -23.72 -10.38
C GLU A 366 -0.37 -24.95 -9.48
N LYS A 367 0.86 -25.20 -9.03
CA LYS A 367 1.15 -26.29 -8.10
C LYS A 367 0.42 -26.13 -6.75
N ILE A 368 0.38 -24.90 -6.22
CA ILE A 368 -0.39 -24.56 -5.00
C ILE A 368 -1.87 -24.84 -5.23
N ALA A 369 -2.44 -24.36 -6.35
CA ALA A 369 -3.85 -24.56 -6.68
C ALA A 369 -4.23 -26.04 -6.78
N ARG A 370 -3.42 -26.85 -7.47
CA ARG A 370 -3.64 -28.30 -7.61
C ARG A 370 -3.62 -29.00 -6.25
N LYS A 371 -2.59 -28.71 -5.43
CA LYS A 371 -2.47 -29.27 -4.08
C LYS A 371 -3.68 -28.89 -3.21
N SER A 372 -4.15 -27.65 -3.32
CA SER A 372 -5.33 -27.18 -2.60
C SER A 372 -6.60 -27.87 -3.08
N SER A 373 -6.72 -28.14 -4.40
CA SER A 373 -7.87 -28.87 -4.95
C SER A 373 -7.93 -30.32 -4.46
N GLU A 374 -6.80 -30.97 -4.18
CA GLU A 374 -6.77 -32.30 -3.59
C GLU A 374 -7.38 -32.34 -2.18
N TRP A 375 -7.29 -31.24 -1.42
CA TRP A 375 -7.85 -31.15 -0.07
C TRP A 375 -9.36 -30.90 -0.03
N MET A 376 -9.98 -30.55 -1.17
CA MET A 376 -11.43 -30.41 -1.30
C MET A 376 -12.12 -31.74 -1.59
N GLN A 377 -11.37 -32.81 -1.97
CA GLN A 377 -11.85 -34.16 -2.21
C GLN A 377 -11.84 -34.99 -0.92
#